data_ca1c780ff8ac0e67fb33bcf6b256b1a3
#
_entry.id   ca1c780ff8ac0e67fb33bcf6b256b1a3
#
_cell.length_a   1.000
_cell.length_b   1.000
_cell.length_c   1.000
_cell.angle_alpha   90.00
_cell.angle_beta   90.00
_cell.angle_gamma   90.00
#
_symmetry.space_group_name_H-M   'P 1'
#
loop_
_entity.id
_entity.type
_entity.pdbx_description
1 polymer ?
#
loop_
_entity_poly.entity_id
_entity_poly.type
_entity_poly.pdbx_seq_one_letter_code
_entity_poly.pdbx_strand_id
1 'polypeptide(L)'
;LRFDYDQVFTCMRYSVLINEEPWLLNAQEHRLYAPHNMNMMVFATLDLMASPGVPREEWGLVRGAFVHAQAMGQLSNMMVTWEREIAARDVSSGVFAEALDAGSLDPAAIASLPPRELHARMLASGAEARLLAHWHQHRASFARLAGRVRSLDLESLLAGLDELLRSAQAARGRL
;
A
#
# COMPACT_ATOMS: atom_id res chain seq x y z
N LEU A 1 17.18 -11.19 -1.81
CA LEU A 1 17.33 -9.85 -2.40
C LEU A 1 16.82 -9.81 -3.85
N ARG A 2 17.31 -10.69 -4.77
CA ARG A 2 16.84 -10.71 -6.17
C ARG A 2 15.32 -10.89 -6.25
N PHE A 3 14.77 -11.86 -5.51
CA PHE A 3 13.34 -12.09 -5.43
C PHE A 3 12.55 -10.81 -5.04
N ASP A 4 13.06 -10.03 -4.08
CA ASP A 4 12.37 -8.82 -3.61
C ASP A 4 12.40 -7.70 -4.68
N TYR A 5 13.52 -7.55 -5.41
CA TYR A 5 13.58 -6.64 -6.56
C TYR A 5 12.65 -7.08 -7.71
N ASP A 6 12.56 -8.39 -7.99
CA ASP A 6 11.63 -8.89 -9.00
C ASP A 6 10.17 -8.52 -8.67
N GLN A 7 9.79 -8.49 -7.37
CA GLN A 7 8.47 -8.01 -6.94
C GLN A 7 8.28 -6.50 -7.19
N VAL A 8 9.31 -5.68 -6.94
CA VAL A 8 9.26 -4.24 -7.24
C VAL A 8 9.06 -4.01 -8.74
N PHE A 9 9.82 -4.71 -9.59
CA PHE A 9 9.64 -4.62 -11.05
C PHE A 9 8.27 -5.13 -11.51
N THR A 10 7.74 -6.16 -10.85
CA THR A 10 6.39 -6.67 -11.12
C THR A 10 5.34 -5.62 -10.78
N CYS A 11 5.47 -4.94 -9.64
CA CYS A 11 4.61 -3.82 -9.27
C CYS A 11 4.63 -2.69 -10.31
N MET A 12 5.82 -2.29 -10.75
CA MET A 12 5.96 -1.24 -11.78
C MET A 12 5.28 -1.63 -13.10
N ARG A 13 5.45 -2.88 -13.55
CA ARG A 13 4.79 -3.40 -14.74
C ARG A 13 3.27 -3.46 -14.57
N TYR A 14 2.80 -3.87 -13.39
CA TYR A 14 1.38 -3.86 -13.08
C TYR A 14 0.79 -2.45 -13.14
N SER A 15 1.48 -1.45 -12.56
CA SER A 15 1.03 -0.05 -12.62
C SER A 15 0.93 0.46 -14.07
N VAL A 16 1.90 0.13 -14.93
CA VAL A 16 1.83 0.47 -16.37
C VAL A 16 0.63 -0.22 -17.01
N LEU A 17 0.49 -1.53 -16.80
CA LEU A 17 -0.58 -2.34 -17.39
C LEU A 17 -1.97 -1.77 -17.09
N ILE A 18 -2.26 -1.46 -15.82
CA ILE A 18 -3.58 -0.96 -15.42
C ILE A 18 -3.83 0.50 -15.85
N ASN A 19 -2.78 1.30 -16.06
CA ASN A 19 -2.92 2.64 -16.65
C ASN A 19 -3.18 2.58 -18.17
N GLU A 20 -2.63 1.59 -18.87
CA GLU A 20 -2.92 1.34 -20.28
C GLU A 20 -4.29 0.67 -20.47
N GLU A 21 -4.65 -0.25 -19.59
CA GLU A 21 -5.87 -1.06 -19.66
C GLU A 21 -6.64 -1.02 -18.32
N PRO A 22 -7.35 0.08 -18.01
CA PRO A 22 -8.08 0.24 -16.74
C PRO A 22 -9.13 -0.84 -16.44
N TRP A 23 -9.56 -1.58 -17.47
CA TRP A 23 -10.48 -2.72 -17.34
C TRP A 23 -9.90 -3.91 -16.58
N LEU A 24 -8.57 -3.99 -16.45
CA LEU A 24 -7.86 -5.02 -15.70
C LEU A 24 -7.73 -4.68 -14.21
N LEU A 25 -8.00 -3.43 -13.82
CA LEU A 25 -7.87 -3.00 -12.42
C LEU A 25 -8.88 -3.74 -11.53
N ASN A 26 -8.37 -4.40 -10.50
CA ASN A 26 -9.15 -5.05 -9.47
C ASN A 26 -8.44 -4.95 -8.11
N ALA A 27 -9.22 -4.98 -7.02
CA ALA A 27 -8.68 -4.80 -5.68
C ALA A 27 -7.78 -5.97 -5.24
N GLN A 28 -8.04 -7.19 -5.70
CA GLN A 28 -7.26 -8.36 -5.29
C GLN A 28 -5.82 -8.29 -5.83
N GLU A 29 -5.65 -8.05 -7.12
CA GLU A 29 -4.32 -7.90 -7.72
C GLU A 29 -3.62 -6.64 -7.23
N HIS A 30 -4.36 -5.54 -7.08
CA HIS A 30 -3.81 -4.32 -6.54
C HIS A 30 -3.20 -4.54 -5.14
N ARG A 31 -3.92 -5.19 -4.23
CA ARG A 31 -3.41 -5.51 -2.87
C ARG A 31 -2.21 -6.46 -2.90
N LEU A 32 -2.10 -7.29 -3.93
CA LEU A 32 -0.98 -8.22 -4.09
C LEU A 32 0.28 -7.54 -4.60
N TYR A 33 0.17 -6.67 -5.60
CA TYR A 33 1.33 -6.12 -6.30
C TYR A 33 1.74 -4.73 -5.81
N ALA A 34 0.78 -3.83 -5.61
CA ALA A 34 1.06 -2.42 -5.37
C ALA A 34 1.90 -2.13 -4.10
N PRO A 35 1.80 -2.85 -2.99
CA PRO A 35 2.63 -2.60 -1.81
C PRO A 35 4.14 -2.69 -2.09
N HIS A 36 4.57 -3.47 -3.08
CA HIS A 36 5.98 -3.63 -3.41
C HIS A 36 6.65 -2.35 -3.91
N ASN A 37 5.87 -1.33 -4.34
CA ASN A 37 6.37 0.00 -4.67
C ASN A 37 7.08 0.70 -3.50
N MET A 38 6.75 0.32 -2.26
CA MET A 38 7.39 0.88 -1.06
C MET A 38 8.82 0.41 -0.82
N ASN A 39 9.30 -0.61 -1.53
CA ASN A 39 10.63 -1.21 -1.41
C ASN A 39 11.00 -1.75 -0.02
N MET A 40 10.09 -1.79 0.94
CA MET A 40 10.42 -2.17 2.32
C MET A 40 10.93 -3.61 2.44
N MET A 41 10.47 -4.52 1.57
CA MET A 41 10.98 -5.90 1.56
C MET A 41 12.42 -5.98 1.08
N VAL A 42 12.85 -5.10 0.17
CA VAL A 42 14.25 -5.00 -0.27
C VAL A 42 15.12 -4.55 0.90
N PHE A 43 14.70 -3.49 1.61
CA PHE A 43 15.43 -3.00 2.79
C PHE A 43 15.47 -4.05 3.92
N ALA A 44 14.35 -4.70 4.22
CA ALA A 44 14.31 -5.78 5.23
C ALA A 44 15.31 -6.90 4.91
N THR A 45 15.44 -7.27 3.64
CA THR A 45 16.41 -8.30 3.22
C THR A 45 17.84 -7.79 3.36
N LEU A 46 18.12 -6.54 2.98
CA LEU A 46 19.44 -5.94 3.16
C LEU A 46 19.84 -5.84 4.64
N ASP A 47 18.90 -5.42 5.49
CA ASP A 47 19.11 -5.32 6.93
C ASP A 47 19.39 -6.68 7.56
N LEU A 48 18.64 -7.72 7.19
CA LEU A 48 18.88 -9.08 7.65
C LEU A 48 20.27 -9.61 7.17
N MET A 49 20.68 -9.28 5.96
CA MET A 49 22.01 -9.65 5.46
C MET A 49 23.14 -8.92 6.20
N ALA A 50 22.90 -7.68 6.61
CA ALA A 50 23.86 -6.84 7.32
C ALA A 50 23.85 -7.06 8.86
N SER A 51 22.90 -7.81 9.39
CA SER A 51 22.67 -7.99 10.83
C SER A 51 22.91 -9.44 11.26
N PRO A 52 24.17 -9.88 11.39
CA PRO A 52 24.49 -11.28 11.71
C PRO A 52 24.00 -11.71 13.11
N GLY A 53 23.63 -10.75 13.97
CA GLY A 53 23.08 -11.01 15.31
C GLY A 53 21.60 -11.39 15.30
N VAL A 54 20.88 -11.28 14.19
CA VAL A 54 19.48 -11.68 14.10
C VAL A 54 19.39 -13.20 13.92
N PRO A 55 18.79 -13.94 14.87
CA PRO A 55 18.65 -15.39 14.76
C PRO A 55 17.85 -15.79 13.51
N ARG A 56 18.27 -16.88 12.88
CA ARG A 56 17.59 -17.38 11.65
C ARG A 56 16.13 -17.75 11.89
N GLU A 57 15.81 -18.16 13.10
CA GLU A 57 14.46 -18.52 13.55
C GLU A 57 13.51 -17.32 13.53
N GLU A 58 14.03 -16.11 13.61
CA GLU A 58 13.25 -14.86 13.54
C GLU A 58 13.13 -14.30 12.14
N TRP A 59 13.92 -14.72 11.15
CA TRP A 59 13.91 -14.15 9.81
C TRP A 59 12.54 -14.18 9.14
N GLY A 60 11.81 -15.30 9.28
CA GLY A 60 10.45 -15.41 8.74
C GLY A 60 9.46 -14.46 9.43
N LEU A 61 9.60 -14.25 10.75
CA LEU A 61 8.78 -13.31 11.50
C LEU A 61 9.08 -11.87 11.11
N VAL A 62 10.35 -11.51 11.00
CA VAL A 62 10.81 -10.18 10.57
C VAL A 62 10.27 -9.88 9.17
N ARG A 63 10.51 -10.77 8.21
CA ARG A 63 10.00 -10.59 6.83
C ARG A 63 8.47 -10.49 6.81
N GLY A 64 7.77 -11.32 7.59
CA GLY A 64 6.31 -11.25 7.70
C GLY A 64 5.83 -9.89 8.26
N ALA A 65 6.52 -9.34 9.25
CA ALA A 65 6.24 -7.99 9.76
C ALA A 65 6.45 -6.93 8.68
N PHE A 66 7.54 -7.00 7.91
CA PHE A 66 7.81 -6.05 6.83
C PHE A 66 6.82 -6.13 5.66
N VAL A 67 6.22 -7.30 5.38
CA VAL A 67 5.10 -7.40 4.42
C VAL A 67 3.93 -6.52 4.87
N HIS A 68 3.58 -6.55 6.15
CA HIS A 68 2.51 -5.71 6.69
C HIS A 68 2.93 -4.24 6.77
N ALA A 69 4.17 -3.94 7.17
CA ALA A 69 4.71 -2.58 7.17
C ALA A 69 4.64 -1.93 5.78
N GLN A 70 5.04 -2.68 4.76
CA GLN A 70 4.99 -2.25 3.36
C GLN A 70 3.57 -1.90 2.91
N ALA A 71 2.59 -2.74 3.25
CA ALA A 71 1.19 -2.47 2.96
C ALA A 71 0.68 -1.23 3.72
N MET A 72 1.03 -1.08 5.02
CA MET A 72 0.68 0.11 5.80
C MET A 72 1.28 1.39 5.21
N GLY A 73 2.56 1.36 4.81
CA GLY A 73 3.22 2.49 4.16
C GLY A 73 2.51 2.90 2.88
N GLN A 74 2.18 1.94 2.01
CA GLN A 74 1.48 2.21 0.76
C GLN A 74 0.06 2.76 1.01
N LEU A 75 -0.70 2.17 1.92
CA LEU A 75 -2.03 2.64 2.27
C LEU A 75 -2.00 4.08 2.79
N SER A 76 -1.01 4.43 3.62
CA SER A 76 -0.80 5.80 4.09
C SER A 76 -0.48 6.76 2.92
N ASN A 77 0.37 6.35 1.98
CA ASN A 77 0.70 7.16 0.80
C ASN A 77 -0.55 7.41 -0.08
N MET A 78 -1.35 6.39 -0.35
CA MET A 78 -2.56 6.53 -1.14
C MET A 78 -3.55 7.54 -0.56
N MET A 79 -3.69 7.61 0.76
CA MET A 79 -4.58 8.58 1.43
C MET A 79 -4.17 10.04 1.19
N VAL A 80 -2.92 10.29 0.82
CA VAL A 80 -2.42 11.65 0.51
C VAL A 80 -2.51 11.96 -0.97
N THR A 81 -2.28 10.95 -1.82
CA THR A 81 -1.96 11.18 -3.25
C THR A 81 -3.15 11.01 -4.19
N TRP A 82 -4.19 10.27 -3.81
CA TRP A 82 -5.25 9.86 -4.73
C TRP A 82 -6.01 11.02 -5.39
N GLU A 83 -6.20 12.14 -4.69
CA GLU A 83 -6.89 13.31 -5.27
C GLU A 83 -6.06 13.92 -6.41
N ARG A 84 -4.73 13.94 -6.27
CA ARG A 84 -3.80 14.37 -7.33
C ARG A 84 -3.77 13.35 -8.47
N GLU A 85 -3.83 12.07 -8.15
CA GLU A 85 -3.82 10.97 -9.12
C GLU A 85 -5.05 10.99 -10.02
N ILE A 86 -6.23 11.41 -9.53
CA ILE A 86 -7.41 11.69 -10.36
C ILE A 86 -7.10 12.75 -11.42
N ALA A 87 -6.45 13.85 -11.04
CA ALA A 87 -6.12 14.92 -11.96
C ALA A 87 -5.11 14.47 -13.03
N ALA A 88 -4.16 13.60 -12.64
CA ALA A 88 -3.18 12.99 -13.53
C ALA A 88 -3.74 11.82 -14.36
N ARG A 89 -4.97 11.37 -14.10
CA ARG A 89 -5.57 10.14 -14.65
C ARG A 89 -4.72 8.90 -14.38
N ASP A 90 -4.03 8.87 -13.25
CA ASP A 90 -3.28 7.71 -12.80
C ASP A 90 -4.21 6.78 -12.00
N VAL A 91 -4.59 5.66 -12.62
CA VAL A 91 -5.50 4.68 -12.03
C VAL A 91 -4.77 3.62 -11.19
N SER A 92 -3.46 3.75 -11.03
CA SER A 92 -2.67 2.82 -10.21
C SER A 92 -2.90 3.00 -8.69
N SER A 93 -3.71 3.99 -8.31
CA SER A 93 -4.12 4.19 -6.92
C SER A 93 -5.14 3.15 -6.46
N GLY A 94 -4.90 2.56 -5.31
CA GLY A 94 -5.82 1.56 -4.72
C GLY A 94 -7.20 2.09 -4.37
N VAL A 95 -7.38 3.40 -4.32
CA VAL A 95 -8.70 4.02 -4.10
C VAL A 95 -9.66 3.65 -5.24
N PHE A 96 -9.16 3.64 -6.49
CA PHE A 96 -9.96 3.20 -7.64
C PHE A 96 -10.29 1.70 -7.55
N ALA A 97 -9.31 0.87 -7.21
CA ALA A 97 -9.51 -0.57 -7.05
C ALA A 97 -10.58 -0.88 -6.01
N GLU A 98 -10.56 -0.19 -4.86
CA GLU A 98 -11.58 -0.31 -3.81
C GLU A 98 -12.97 0.17 -4.24
N ALA A 99 -13.04 1.22 -5.06
CA ALA A 99 -14.31 1.73 -5.56
C ALA A 99 -14.94 0.79 -6.59
N LEU A 100 -14.12 0.17 -7.44
CA LEU A 100 -14.54 -0.86 -8.41
C LEU A 100 -15.04 -2.13 -7.69
N ASP A 101 -14.28 -2.63 -6.72
CA ASP A 101 -14.63 -3.83 -5.94
C ASP A 101 -15.97 -3.66 -5.21
N ALA A 102 -16.24 -2.45 -4.71
CA ALA A 102 -17.51 -2.12 -4.06
C ALA A 102 -18.67 -1.81 -5.04
N GLY A 103 -18.43 -1.88 -6.34
CA GLY A 103 -19.44 -1.52 -7.36
C GLY A 103 -19.86 -0.03 -7.34
N SER A 104 -19.07 0.84 -6.70
CA SER A 104 -19.34 2.29 -6.64
C SER A 104 -18.91 3.03 -7.90
N LEU A 105 -18.02 2.42 -8.67
CA LEU A 105 -17.53 2.87 -9.97
C LEU A 105 -17.46 1.65 -10.92
N ASP A 106 -17.38 1.96 -12.20
CA ASP A 106 -17.01 1.02 -13.23
C ASP A 106 -15.81 1.57 -14.04
N PRO A 107 -15.06 0.73 -14.77
CA PRO A 107 -13.90 1.17 -15.53
C PRO A 107 -14.22 2.21 -16.60
N ALA A 108 -15.42 2.17 -17.20
CA ALA A 108 -15.85 3.16 -18.18
C ALA A 108 -16.01 4.54 -17.53
N ALA A 109 -16.52 4.61 -16.31
CA ALA A 109 -16.61 5.85 -15.55
C ALA A 109 -15.21 6.43 -15.25
N ILE A 110 -14.24 5.60 -14.88
CA ILE A 110 -12.86 6.06 -14.65
C ILE A 110 -12.26 6.66 -15.92
N ALA A 111 -12.49 6.01 -17.08
CA ALA A 111 -11.93 6.46 -18.36
C ALA A 111 -12.60 7.73 -18.91
N SER A 112 -13.90 7.91 -18.68
CA SER A 112 -14.70 8.92 -19.39
C SER A 112 -15.12 10.13 -18.56
N LEU A 113 -15.26 10.00 -17.23
CA LEU A 113 -15.76 11.09 -16.40
C LEU A 113 -14.79 12.26 -16.30
N PRO A 114 -15.31 13.50 -16.25
CA PRO A 114 -14.50 14.65 -15.88
C PRO A 114 -13.88 14.49 -14.50
N PRO A 115 -12.65 14.98 -14.24
CA PRO A 115 -11.97 14.82 -12.95
C PRO A 115 -12.81 15.26 -11.75
N ARG A 116 -13.59 16.32 -11.84
CA ARG A 116 -14.46 16.80 -10.75
C ARG A 116 -15.57 15.80 -10.41
N GLU A 117 -16.19 15.21 -11.42
CA GLU A 117 -17.26 14.23 -11.21
C GLU A 117 -16.70 12.91 -10.66
N LEU A 118 -15.56 12.48 -11.21
CA LEU A 118 -14.84 11.32 -10.72
C LEU A 118 -14.45 11.48 -9.25
N HIS A 119 -13.89 12.65 -8.88
CA HIS A 119 -13.56 12.99 -7.49
C HIS A 119 -14.79 12.91 -6.57
N ALA A 120 -15.94 13.51 -6.98
CA ALA A 120 -17.16 13.46 -6.19
C ALA A 120 -17.65 12.01 -5.99
N ARG A 121 -17.60 11.16 -7.02
CA ARG A 121 -17.96 9.74 -6.91
C ARG A 121 -16.98 8.97 -6.03
N MET A 122 -15.69 9.27 -6.11
CA MET A 122 -14.68 8.65 -5.26
C MET A 122 -14.92 8.97 -3.79
N LEU A 123 -15.19 10.23 -3.44
CA LEU A 123 -15.57 10.63 -2.07
C LEU A 123 -16.82 9.88 -1.58
N ALA A 124 -17.84 9.76 -2.42
CA ALA A 124 -19.08 9.07 -2.07
C ALA A 124 -18.93 7.54 -1.98
N SER A 125 -17.89 6.97 -2.58
CA SER A 125 -17.69 5.51 -2.65
C SER A 125 -17.39 4.86 -1.31
N GLY A 126 -16.87 5.60 -0.33
CA GLY A 126 -16.35 5.07 0.93
C GLY A 126 -15.03 4.29 0.79
N ALA A 127 -14.33 4.39 -0.35
CA ALA A 127 -13.09 3.66 -0.61
C ALA A 127 -11.99 3.98 0.42
N GLU A 128 -11.84 5.24 0.83
CA GLU A 128 -10.87 5.61 1.87
C GLU A 128 -11.14 4.92 3.21
N ALA A 129 -12.38 4.83 3.63
CA ALA A 129 -12.74 4.14 4.88
C ALA A 129 -12.37 2.65 4.81
N ARG A 130 -12.53 2.01 3.64
CA ARG A 130 -12.09 0.63 3.43
C ARG A 130 -10.58 0.50 3.45
N LEU A 131 -9.85 1.40 2.80
CA LEU A 131 -8.39 1.42 2.85
C LEU A 131 -7.88 1.60 4.28
N LEU A 132 -8.50 2.47 5.07
CA LEU A 132 -8.16 2.66 6.48
C LEU A 132 -8.44 1.39 7.31
N ALA A 133 -9.53 0.69 7.03
CA ALA A 133 -9.82 -0.59 7.67
C ALA A 133 -8.75 -1.65 7.33
N HIS A 134 -8.29 -1.72 6.08
CA HIS A 134 -7.17 -2.59 5.68
C HIS A 134 -5.87 -2.20 6.38
N TRP A 135 -5.59 -0.91 6.51
CA TRP A 135 -4.44 -0.43 7.26
C TRP A 135 -4.45 -0.95 8.71
N HIS A 136 -5.59 -0.85 9.41
CA HIS A 136 -5.73 -1.37 10.77
C HIS A 136 -5.58 -2.90 10.85
N GLN A 137 -6.03 -3.65 9.84
CA GLN A 137 -5.82 -5.10 9.76
C GLN A 137 -4.33 -5.44 9.62
N HIS A 138 -3.61 -4.72 8.77
CA HIS A 138 -2.16 -4.89 8.62
C HIS A 138 -1.42 -4.50 9.91
N ARG A 139 -1.81 -3.42 10.56
CA ARG A 139 -1.26 -3.00 11.85
C ARG A 139 -1.40 -4.08 12.93
N ALA A 140 -2.58 -4.66 13.06
CA ALA A 140 -2.83 -5.73 14.02
C ALA A 140 -1.98 -6.97 13.71
N SER A 141 -1.82 -7.31 12.44
CA SER A 141 -1.00 -8.43 11.99
C SER A 141 0.49 -8.18 12.23
N PHE A 142 0.96 -6.95 11.94
CA PHE A 142 2.32 -6.52 12.26
C PHE A 142 2.61 -6.66 13.76
N ALA A 143 1.75 -6.11 14.63
CA ALA A 143 1.93 -6.13 16.08
C ALA A 143 2.03 -7.58 16.63
N ARG A 144 1.22 -8.51 16.10
CA ARG A 144 1.31 -9.94 16.50
C ARG A 144 2.65 -10.57 16.12
N LEU A 145 3.24 -10.20 14.98
CA LEU A 145 4.55 -10.70 14.56
C LEU A 145 5.66 -10.02 15.35
N ALA A 146 5.59 -8.71 15.52
CA ALA A 146 6.56 -7.92 16.27
C ALA A 146 6.72 -8.41 17.70
N GLY A 147 5.63 -8.74 18.40
CA GLY A 147 5.67 -9.27 19.74
C GLY A 147 6.37 -10.64 19.89
N ARG A 148 6.72 -11.30 18.78
CA ARG A 148 7.45 -12.57 18.72
C ARG A 148 8.91 -12.41 18.33
N VAL A 149 9.31 -11.27 17.80
CA VAL A 149 10.70 -10.92 17.47
C VAL A 149 11.35 -10.30 18.70
N ARG A 150 12.54 -10.74 19.05
CA ARG A 150 13.27 -10.26 20.23
C ARG A 150 14.59 -9.58 19.87
N SER A 151 15.10 -9.84 18.68
CA SER A 151 16.41 -9.34 18.22
C SER A 151 16.36 -7.95 17.62
N LEU A 152 15.15 -7.45 17.28
CA LEU A 152 14.93 -6.15 16.64
C LEU A 152 13.81 -5.37 17.35
N ASP A 153 13.95 -4.06 17.42
CA ASP A 153 12.92 -3.15 17.91
C ASP A 153 11.87 -2.86 16.79
N LEU A 154 10.94 -3.77 16.63
CA LEU A 154 9.84 -3.61 15.69
C LEU A 154 8.70 -2.73 16.26
N GLU A 155 8.67 -2.47 17.57
CA GLU A 155 7.69 -1.58 18.19
C GLU A 155 7.94 -0.13 17.77
N SER A 156 9.20 0.30 17.74
CA SER A 156 9.58 1.62 17.21
C SER A 156 9.23 1.78 15.73
N LEU A 157 9.39 0.73 14.91
CA LEU A 157 8.96 0.75 13.51
C LEU A 157 7.43 0.90 13.42
N LEU A 158 6.66 0.19 14.24
CA LEU A 158 5.21 0.31 14.28
C LEU A 158 4.76 1.71 14.67
N ALA A 159 5.39 2.32 15.68
CA ALA A 159 5.13 3.69 16.09
C ALA A 159 5.42 4.69 14.94
N GLY A 160 6.48 4.47 14.17
CA GLY A 160 6.79 5.25 12.98
C GLY A 160 5.73 5.14 11.88
N LEU A 161 5.18 3.95 11.67
CA LEU A 161 4.07 3.73 10.73
C LEU A 161 2.76 4.37 11.19
N ASP A 162 2.48 4.35 12.49
CA ASP A 162 1.35 5.07 13.10
C ASP A 162 1.49 6.59 12.88
N GLU A 163 2.70 7.14 13.03
CA GLU A 163 2.98 8.56 12.76
C GLU A 163 2.86 8.90 11.28
N LEU A 164 3.33 8.02 10.39
CA LEU A 164 3.20 8.19 8.95
C LEU A 164 1.73 8.33 8.55
N LEU A 165 0.83 7.48 9.07
CA LEU A 165 -0.60 7.60 8.80
C LEU A 165 -1.16 8.93 9.30
N ARG A 166 -0.83 9.35 10.53
CA ARG A 166 -1.29 10.62 11.10
C ARG A 166 -0.83 11.81 10.24
N SER A 167 0.43 11.80 9.83
CA SER A 167 1.01 12.82 8.95
C SER A 167 0.33 12.84 7.58
N ALA A 168 0.05 11.67 7.01
CA ALA A 168 -0.67 11.51 5.75
C ALA A 168 -2.07 12.13 5.85
N GLN A 169 -2.84 11.79 6.88
CA GLN A 169 -4.17 12.35 7.10
C GLN A 169 -4.15 13.87 7.30
N ALA A 170 -3.14 14.41 8.01
CA ALA A 170 -2.97 15.85 8.21
C ALA A 170 -2.56 16.61 6.94
N ALA A 171 -1.87 15.95 6.02
CA ALA A 171 -1.39 16.52 4.75
C ALA A 171 -2.42 16.39 3.60
N ARG A 172 -3.52 15.68 3.81
CA ARG A 172 -4.56 15.46 2.79
C ARG A 172 -5.03 16.78 2.16
N GLY A 173 -5.09 16.80 0.82
CA GLY A 173 -5.52 17.96 0.04
C GLY A 173 -4.54 19.15 0.04
N ARG A 174 -3.31 18.97 0.55
CA ARG A 174 -2.26 19.99 0.57
C ARG A 174 -1.10 19.71 -0.38
N LEU A 175 -1.06 18.54 -1.02
CA LEU A 175 0.02 18.11 -1.92
C LEU A 175 -0.42 18.09 -3.39
#